data_079661f99cbe1c538dc85fb7d890af0a
#
_entry.id   079661f99cbe1c538dc85fb7d890af0a
#
_cell.length_a   1.000
_cell.length_b   1.000
_cell.length_c   1.000
_cell.angle_alpha   90.00
_cell.angle_beta   90.00
_cell.angle_gamma   90.00
#
_symmetry.space_group_name_H-M   'P 1'
#
loop_
_entity.id
_entity.type
_entity.pdbx_description
1 polymer ?
#
loop_
_entity_poly.entity_id
_entity_poly.type
_entity_poly.pdbx_seq_one_letter_code
_entity_poly.pdbx_strand_id
1 'polypeptide(L)'
;MKASLNTRSSVDEPTFAATMVDGMTQVAHLSDLHLLEDGHEARRGAARRRLKYISLGRPYDPRARRKRAAVALAASKRSGADHLVLTGDLTEDGIEAQFAILAELLDASGWAPQRVTLVPGNHDAYSNGDAWALALSGPLAPYRATSTLGAPVRLPGMMILPLSTSLAQHYTRSTGGLHEGALAGAENIAAESRRSGEALVLAMHHPPRRNPLPPLQWIDGFRDHAALGTLLGAHDHVHVLHGHTHLATDHAVRPGAAPRIFSTQAVVDGTTPLRLYRARHGRLWPEGHVEVARLAVVPA
;
A
#
# COMPACT_ATOMS: atom_id res chain seq x y z
N MET A 1 -56.38 -6.12 37.66
CA MET A 1 -55.21 -5.29 37.95
C MET A 1 -54.06 -5.82 37.14
N LYS A 2 -53.62 -5.10 36.12
CA LYS A 2 -52.53 -5.45 35.21
C LYS A 2 -51.35 -4.52 35.52
N ALA A 3 -50.20 -5.08 35.79
CA ALA A 3 -48.94 -4.36 35.79
C ALA A 3 -48.05 -4.88 34.70
N SER A 4 -47.82 -4.06 33.71
CA SER A 4 -46.86 -4.29 32.62
C SER A 4 -45.50 -3.75 33.05
N LEU A 5 -44.48 -4.58 33.07
CA LEU A 5 -43.11 -4.16 33.24
C LEU A 5 -42.38 -4.29 31.89
N ASN A 6 -42.14 -3.13 31.29
CA ASN A 6 -41.41 -2.95 30.07
C ASN A 6 -39.95 -2.57 30.45
N THR A 7 -39.02 -3.50 30.46
CA THR A 7 -37.58 -3.22 30.63
C THR A 7 -36.93 -3.19 29.27
N ARG A 8 -36.73 -2.00 28.71
CA ARG A 8 -35.80 -1.76 27.62
C ARG A 8 -34.39 -1.74 28.19
N SER A 9 -33.60 -2.74 27.84
CA SER A 9 -32.15 -2.75 28.01
C SER A 9 -31.56 -1.80 26.96
N SER A 10 -31.07 -0.65 27.40
CA SER A 10 -30.21 0.21 26.61
C SER A 10 -28.83 -0.39 26.60
N VAL A 11 -28.41 -0.89 25.44
CA VAL A 11 -27.01 -1.23 25.19
C VAL A 11 -26.29 0.10 24.98
N ASP A 12 -25.51 0.53 25.96
CA ASP A 12 -24.64 1.68 25.85
C ASP A 12 -23.55 1.37 24.80
N GLU A 13 -23.65 2.00 23.63
CA GLU A 13 -22.53 2.10 22.71
C GLU A 13 -21.42 2.92 23.38
N PRO A 14 -20.16 2.45 23.36
CA PRO A 14 -19.06 3.24 23.88
C PRO A 14 -18.86 4.46 22.98
N THR A 15 -19.30 5.60 23.46
CA THR A 15 -19.00 6.90 22.86
C THR A 15 -17.50 7.16 23.02
N PHE A 16 -16.71 6.89 21.99
CA PHE A 16 -15.33 7.35 21.90
C PHE A 16 -15.35 8.87 21.71
N ALA A 17 -15.45 9.61 22.80
CA ALA A 17 -15.11 11.02 22.83
C ALA A 17 -13.57 11.12 22.69
N ALA A 18 -13.08 11.13 21.46
CA ALA A 18 -11.72 11.49 21.18
C ALA A 18 -11.54 12.97 21.53
N THR A 19 -10.78 13.23 22.56
CA THR A 19 -10.20 14.54 22.83
C THR A 19 -9.40 14.90 21.56
N MET A 20 -9.86 15.91 20.81
CA MET A 20 -9.21 16.46 19.64
C MET A 20 -7.90 17.13 20.08
N VAL A 21 -6.88 16.36 20.39
CA VAL A 21 -5.50 16.80 20.28
C VAL A 21 -5.27 16.97 18.78
N ASP A 22 -4.76 18.12 18.37
CA ASP A 22 -4.46 18.49 16.99
C ASP A 22 -3.79 17.27 16.28
N GLY A 23 -4.63 16.44 15.65
CA GLY A 23 -4.34 15.04 15.38
C GLY A 23 -3.46 14.91 14.13
N MET A 24 -2.17 15.01 14.32
CA MET A 24 -1.18 14.79 13.27
C MET A 24 -0.88 13.30 13.13
N THR A 25 -1.66 12.58 12.33
CA THR A 25 -1.37 11.19 12.00
C THR A 25 -0.09 11.08 11.16
N GLN A 26 0.86 10.28 11.61
CA GLN A 26 2.06 9.94 10.87
C GLN A 26 1.92 8.60 10.17
N VAL A 27 2.25 8.56 8.87
CA VAL A 27 2.20 7.36 8.05
C VAL A 27 3.60 6.95 7.62
N ALA A 28 3.93 5.67 7.81
CA ALA A 28 5.10 5.02 7.25
C ALA A 28 4.73 4.39 5.90
N HIS A 29 5.56 4.56 4.89
CA HIS A 29 5.36 4.01 3.55
C HIS A 29 6.55 3.15 3.15
N LEU A 30 6.26 1.92 2.75
CA LEU A 30 7.18 0.96 2.15
C LEU A 30 6.57 0.39 0.86
N SER A 31 7.38 -0.11 -0.05
CA SER A 31 6.94 -0.71 -1.30
C SER A 31 7.93 -1.73 -1.83
N ASP A 32 7.50 -2.59 -2.75
CA ASP A 32 8.35 -3.44 -3.58
C ASP A 32 9.28 -4.34 -2.74
N LEU A 33 8.68 -5.21 -1.90
CA LEU A 33 9.38 -6.15 -1.04
C LEU A 33 9.92 -7.34 -1.84
N HIS A 34 9.16 -7.79 -2.86
CA HIS A 34 9.48 -8.90 -3.73
C HIS A 34 9.91 -10.16 -2.97
N LEU A 35 9.13 -10.54 -1.95
CA LEU A 35 9.44 -11.71 -1.13
C LEU A 35 9.46 -12.99 -1.98
N LEU A 36 10.45 -13.81 -1.73
CA LEU A 36 10.68 -15.07 -2.45
C LEU A 36 10.73 -16.22 -1.43
N GLU A 37 10.12 -17.35 -1.79
CA GLU A 37 10.13 -18.55 -0.96
C GLU A 37 11.42 -19.34 -1.07
N ASP A 38 11.76 -20.05 -0.01
CA ASP A 38 12.83 -21.06 -0.04
C ASP A 38 12.42 -22.22 -0.97
N GLY A 39 13.39 -22.83 -1.63
CA GLY A 39 13.13 -23.95 -2.55
C GLY A 39 12.59 -23.55 -3.92
N HIS A 40 12.59 -22.26 -4.26
CA HIS A 40 12.19 -21.75 -5.59
C HIS A 40 12.97 -22.42 -6.73
N GLU A 41 14.18 -22.95 -6.48
CA GLU A 41 15.01 -23.69 -7.42
C GLU A 41 14.33 -25.00 -7.87
N ALA A 42 13.46 -25.56 -7.04
CA ALA A 42 12.71 -26.77 -7.37
C ALA A 42 11.62 -26.53 -8.42
N ARG A 43 11.25 -25.27 -8.70
CA ARG A 43 10.26 -24.93 -9.73
C ARG A 43 10.67 -25.45 -11.10
N ARG A 44 9.69 -25.91 -11.91
CA ARG A 44 9.90 -26.47 -13.25
C ARG A 44 8.97 -25.80 -14.26
N GLY A 45 9.24 -26.03 -15.55
CA GLY A 45 8.36 -25.62 -16.65
C GLY A 45 8.08 -24.12 -16.70
N ALA A 46 6.80 -23.76 -16.83
CA ALA A 46 6.33 -22.39 -16.97
C ALA A 46 6.61 -21.55 -15.70
N ALA A 47 6.44 -22.10 -14.50
CA ALA A 47 6.68 -21.42 -13.24
C ALA A 47 8.15 -20.97 -13.09
N ARG A 48 9.10 -21.85 -13.51
CA ARG A 48 10.52 -21.50 -13.50
C ARG A 48 10.85 -20.41 -14.54
N ARG A 49 10.28 -20.50 -15.75
CA ARG A 49 10.49 -19.48 -16.79
C ARG A 49 9.94 -18.13 -16.37
N ARG A 50 8.72 -18.11 -15.81
CA ARG A 50 8.10 -16.90 -15.26
C ARG A 50 9.00 -16.27 -14.20
N LEU A 51 9.38 -17.02 -13.17
CA LEU A 51 10.23 -16.52 -12.10
C LEU A 51 11.55 -15.93 -12.62
N LYS A 52 12.22 -16.61 -13.56
CA LYS A 52 13.46 -16.10 -14.17
C LYS A 52 13.27 -14.79 -14.92
N TYR A 53 12.14 -14.63 -15.61
CA TYR A 53 11.85 -13.42 -16.37
C TYR A 53 11.53 -12.24 -15.45
N ILE A 54 10.61 -12.42 -14.51
CA ILE A 54 10.14 -11.33 -13.64
C ILE A 54 11.19 -10.90 -12.62
N SER A 55 12.12 -11.78 -12.23
CA SER A 55 13.23 -11.46 -11.32
C SER A 55 14.46 -10.91 -12.03
N LEU A 56 14.37 -10.56 -13.32
CA LEU A 56 15.53 -10.07 -14.06
C LEU A 56 16.12 -8.83 -13.37
N GLY A 57 17.43 -8.85 -13.09
CA GLY A 57 18.11 -7.76 -12.38
C GLY A 57 18.04 -7.82 -10.85
N ARG A 58 17.28 -8.76 -10.27
CA ARG A 58 17.18 -8.94 -8.81
C ARG A 58 17.85 -10.25 -8.36
N PRO A 59 18.55 -10.24 -7.20
CA PRO A 59 19.15 -11.48 -6.66
C PRO A 59 18.10 -12.53 -6.32
N TYR A 60 18.37 -13.79 -6.66
CA TYR A 60 17.60 -14.96 -6.22
C TYR A 60 18.05 -15.42 -4.84
N ASP A 61 17.91 -14.56 -3.84
CA ASP A 61 18.30 -14.86 -2.46
C ASP A 61 17.10 -14.59 -1.52
N PRO A 62 16.30 -15.64 -1.20
CA PRO A 62 15.16 -15.50 -0.30
C PRO A 62 15.53 -14.95 1.07
N ARG A 63 16.68 -15.38 1.60
CA ARG A 63 17.14 -14.95 2.94
C ARG A 63 17.51 -13.47 2.95
N ALA A 64 18.23 -13.00 1.95
CA ALA A 64 18.56 -11.58 1.84
C ALA A 64 17.31 -10.72 1.67
N ARG A 65 16.32 -11.15 0.86
CA ARG A 65 15.05 -10.44 0.67
C ARG A 65 14.24 -10.38 1.97
N ARG A 66 14.09 -11.51 2.68
CA ARG A 66 13.44 -11.57 4.01
C ARG A 66 14.13 -10.66 5.01
N LYS A 67 15.47 -10.69 5.07
CA LYS A 67 16.23 -9.83 5.98
C LYS A 67 15.99 -8.34 5.70
N ARG A 68 16.01 -7.92 4.44
CA ARG A 68 15.72 -6.52 4.06
C ARG A 68 14.31 -6.12 4.45
N ALA A 69 13.31 -6.95 4.15
CA ALA A 69 11.92 -6.70 4.53
C ALA A 69 11.74 -6.62 6.06
N ALA A 70 12.32 -7.55 6.81
CA ALA A 70 12.29 -7.55 8.28
C ALA A 70 12.88 -6.26 8.86
N VAL A 71 14.06 -5.84 8.35
CA VAL A 71 14.72 -4.60 8.79
C VAL A 71 13.88 -3.37 8.46
N ALA A 72 13.29 -3.29 7.25
CA ALA A 72 12.45 -2.17 6.85
C ALA A 72 11.15 -2.09 7.68
N LEU A 73 10.48 -3.22 7.91
CA LEU A 73 9.28 -3.31 8.75
C LEU A 73 9.58 -2.93 10.21
N ALA A 74 10.67 -3.44 10.77
CA ALA A 74 11.08 -3.07 12.12
C ALA A 74 11.46 -1.57 12.21
N ALA A 75 12.10 -1.01 11.18
CA ALA A 75 12.42 0.41 11.12
C ALA A 75 11.15 1.27 11.05
N SER A 76 10.17 0.86 10.23
CA SER A 76 8.88 1.56 10.14
C SER A 76 8.14 1.56 11.49
N LYS A 77 8.20 0.47 12.25
CA LYS A 77 7.61 0.41 13.59
C LYS A 77 8.34 1.32 14.58
N ARG A 78 9.68 1.31 14.56
CA ARG A 78 10.50 2.18 15.44
C ARG A 78 10.41 3.67 15.11
N SER A 79 9.96 4.03 13.90
CA SER A 79 9.75 5.45 13.55
C SER A 79 8.67 6.12 14.39
N GLY A 80 7.83 5.35 15.10
CA GLY A 80 6.71 5.85 15.86
C GLY A 80 5.49 6.21 15.01
N ALA A 81 5.49 5.87 13.72
CA ALA A 81 4.34 6.12 12.86
C ALA A 81 3.07 5.42 13.37
N ASP A 82 1.93 6.07 13.16
CA ASP A 82 0.62 5.59 13.59
C ASP A 82 0.08 4.49 12.68
N HIS A 83 0.46 4.52 11.40
CA HIS A 83 -0.02 3.59 10.39
C HIS A 83 1.06 3.26 9.37
N LEU A 84 1.08 2.01 8.90
CA LEU A 84 1.98 1.52 7.84
C LEU A 84 1.18 1.29 6.56
N VAL A 85 1.69 1.79 5.43
CA VAL A 85 1.15 1.52 4.08
C VAL A 85 2.21 0.80 3.26
N LEU A 86 1.83 -0.34 2.67
CA LEU A 86 2.65 -1.08 1.72
C LEU A 86 1.99 -1.03 0.34
N THR A 87 2.69 -0.43 -0.63
CA THR A 87 2.12 -0.11 -1.96
C THR A 87 2.49 -1.12 -3.04
N GLY A 88 2.34 -2.41 -2.76
CA GLY A 88 2.38 -3.48 -3.76
C GLY A 88 3.75 -4.09 -4.02
N ASP A 89 3.77 -5.07 -4.91
CA ASP A 89 4.90 -5.96 -5.19
C ASP A 89 5.48 -6.55 -3.89
N LEU A 90 4.54 -7.03 -3.06
CA LEU A 90 4.85 -7.61 -1.75
C LEU A 90 5.56 -8.95 -1.91
N THR A 91 5.19 -9.68 -2.96
CA THR A 91 5.70 -11.00 -3.34
C THR A 91 6.38 -10.94 -4.70
N GLU A 92 7.18 -11.95 -5.04
CA GLU A 92 7.85 -12.02 -6.36
C GLU A 92 6.90 -12.44 -7.47
N ASP A 93 5.94 -13.35 -7.21
CA ASP A 93 4.97 -13.77 -8.22
C ASP A 93 3.61 -14.23 -7.68
N GLY A 94 3.24 -13.82 -6.47
CA GLY A 94 1.89 -13.97 -5.93
C GLY A 94 1.52 -15.39 -5.50
N ILE A 95 2.47 -16.25 -5.17
CA ILE A 95 2.15 -17.57 -4.63
C ILE A 95 1.88 -17.51 -3.11
N GLU A 96 1.04 -18.42 -2.61
CA GLU A 96 0.63 -18.47 -1.21
C GLU A 96 1.79 -18.47 -0.21
N ALA A 97 2.85 -19.26 -0.50
CA ALA A 97 4.01 -19.35 0.37
C ALA A 97 4.73 -18.00 0.55
N GLN A 98 4.72 -17.14 -0.45
CA GLN A 98 5.31 -15.80 -0.36
C GLN A 98 4.45 -14.86 0.47
N PHE A 99 3.11 -14.96 0.37
CA PHE A 99 2.19 -14.23 1.26
C PHE A 99 2.27 -14.71 2.71
N ALA A 100 2.50 -16.01 2.94
CA ALA A 100 2.72 -16.54 4.27
C ALA A 100 3.99 -15.94 4.90
N ILE A 101 5.08 -15.83 4.15
CA ILE A 101 6.31 -15.14 4.59
C ILE A 101 6.03 -13.68 4.95
N LEU A 102 5.22 -12.98 4.16
CA LEU A 102 4.83 -11.60 4.47
C LEU A 102 4.09 -11.52 5.80
N ALA A 103 3.12 -12.41 6.02
CA ALA A 103 2.35 -12.47 7.26
C ALA A 103 3.25 -12.69 8.48
N GLU A 104 4.19 -13.65 8.40
CA GLU A 104 5.20 -13.91 9.44
C GLU A 104 6.05 -12.67 9.75
N LEU A 105 6.51 -11.97 8.72
CA LEU A 105 7.33 -10.76 8.87
C LEU A 105 6.55 -9.59 9.48
N LEU A 106 5.29 -9.42 9.09
CA LEU A 106 4.41 -8.39 9.64
C LEU A 106 4.13 -8.67 11.12
N ASP A 107 3.83 -9.91 11.49
CA ASP A 107 3.62 -10.34 12.88
C ASP A 107 4.88 -10.09 13.71
N ALA A 108 6.03 -10.56 13.24
CA ALA A 108 7.32 -10.36 13.90
C ALA A 108 7.73 -8.88 14.05
N SER A 109 7.21 -7.99 13.19
CA SER A 109 7.50 -6.55 13.25
C SER A 109 6.80 -5.83 14.40
N GLY A 110 5.78 -6.45 15.01
CA GLY A 110 4.95 -5.87 16.07
C GLY A 110 3.97 -4.79 15.60
N TRP A 111 3.69 -4.70 14.30
CA TRP A 111 2.58 -3.89 13.81
C TRP A 111 1.24 -4.58 14.11
N ALA A 112 0.33 -3.85 14.76
CA ALA A 112 -1.04 -4.32 14.91
C ALA A 112 -1.72 -4.36 13.53
N PRO A 113 -2.46 -5.42 13.16
CA PRO A 113 -3.08 -5.54 11.84
C PRO A 113 -3.95 -4.35 11.44
N GLN A 114 -4.65 -3.74 12.40
CA GLN A 114 -5.51 -2.57 12.19
C GLN A 114 -4.72 -1.29 11.85
N ARG A 115 -3.41 -1.32 11.99
CA ARG A 115 -2.49 -0.22 11.67
C ARG A 115 -1.66 -0.47 10.41
N VAL A 116 -2.07 -1.43 9.58
CA VAL A 116 -1.36 -1.77 8.35
C VAL A 116 -2.34 -1.83 7.20
N THR A 117 -2.09 -1.07 6.15
CA THR A 117 -2.80 -1.14 4.86
C THR A 117 -1.89 -1.73 3.81
N LEU A 118 -2.35 -2.79 3.16
CA LEU A 118 -1.67 -3.47 2.06
C LEU A 118 -2.46 -3.26 0.77
N VAL A 119 -1.76 -3.03 -0.33
CA VAL A 119 -2.35 -3.08 -1.67
C VAL A 119 -1.53 -4.02 -2.56
N PRO A 120 -2.12 -4.68 -3.56
CA PRO A 120 -1.37 -5.54 -4.46
C PRO A 120 -0.65 -4.74 -5.54
N GLY A 121 0.54 -5.23 -5.93
CA GLY A 121 1.23 -4.83 -7.16
C GLY A 121 1.02 -5.86 -8.28
N ASN A 122 1.65 -5.64 -9.44
CA ASN A 122 1.53 -6.55 -10.57
C ASN A 122 2.17 -7.93 -10.29
N HIS A 123 3.24 -7.99 -9.51
CA HIS A 123 3.88 -9.22 -9.08
C HIS A 123 2.96 -10.08 -8.20
N ASP A 124 2.14 -9.45 -7.38
CA ASP A 124 1.20 -10.15 -6.49
C ASP A 124 0.05 -10.86 -7.23
N ALA A 125 -0.10 -10.61 -8.54
CA ALA A 125 -1.14 -11.20 -9.39
C ALA A 125 -0.61 -12.18 -10.48
N TYR A 126 0.70 -12.37 -10.63
CA TYR A 126 1.26 -13.16 -11.74
C TYR A 126 1.02 -14.67 -11.64
N SER A 127 0.82 -15.21 -10.45
CA SER A 127 0.54 -16.64 -10.29
C SER A 127 -0.90 -16.96 -10.65
N ASN A 128 -1.83 -16.12 -10.22
CA ASN A 128 -3.26 -16.27 -10.37
C ASN A 128 -3.93 -14.91 -10.20
N GLY A 129 -4.92 -14.56 -11.02
CA GLY A 129 -5.70 -13.33 -10.90
C GLY A 129 -6.41 -13.19 -9.54
N ASP A 130 -6.73 -14.28 -8.87
CA ASP A 130 -7.39 -14.30 -7.55
C ASP A 130 -6.38 -14.33 -6.38
N ALA A 131 -5.08 -14.31 -6.65
CA ALA A 131 -4.02 -14.47 -5.63
C ALA A 131 -4.19 -13.50 -4.46
N TRP A 132 -4.55 -12.24 -4.73
CA TRP A 132 -4.80 -11.25 -3.69
C TRP A 132 -6.01 -11.59 -2.80
N ALA A 133 -7.13 -11.96 -3.40
CA ALA A 133 -8.33 -12.36 -2.66
C ALA A 133 -8.08 -13.61 -1.80
N LEU A 134 -7.33 -14.58 -2.33
CA LEU A 134 -6.90 -15.77 -1.61
C LEU A 134 -5.96 -15.41 -0.45
N ALA A 135 -5.00 -14.51 -0.66
CA ALA A 135 -4.11 -14.06 0.39
C ALA A 135 -4.87 -13.37 1.54
N LEU A 136 -5.83 -12.49 1.23
CA LEU A 136 -6.68 -11.83 2.23
C LEU A 136 -7.69 -12.76 2.91
N SER A 137 -7.97 -13.92 2.36
CA SER A 137 -8.79 -14.95 3.02
C SER A 137 -7.95 -16.00 3.75
N GLY A 138 -6.66 -16.07 3.49
CA GLY A 138 -5.67 -16.97 4.05
C GLY A 138 -4.64 -16.24 4.92
N PRO A 139 -3.35 -16.26 4.53
CA PRO A 139 -2.27 -15.77 5.39
C PRO A 139 -2.38 -14.30 5.79
N LEU A 140 -2.98 -13.44 4.96
CA LEU A 140 -3.18 -12.02 5.24
C LEU A 140 -4.57 -11.68 5.82
N ALA A 141 -5.34 -12.67 6.28
CA ALA A 141 -6.69 -12.46 6.83
C ALA A 141 -6.74 -11.44 7.99
N PRO A 142 -5.76 -11.34 8.90
CA PRO A 142 -5.75 -10.31 9.94
C PRO A 142 -5.75 -8.87 9.40
N TYR A 143 -5.21 -8.64 8.20
CA TYR A 143 -5.07 -7.33 7.55
C TYR A 143 -6.25 -6.97 6.64
N ARG A 144 -7.25 -7.85 6.49
CA ARG A 144 -8.39 -7.67 5.57
C ARG A 144 -9.13 -6.36 5.82
N ALA A 145 -9.41 -6.02 7.08
CA ALA A 145 -10.21 -4.84 7.42
C ALA A 145 -9.62 -3.53 6.88
N THR A 146 -8.29 -3.42 6.82
CA THR A 146 -7.57 -2.23 6.37
C THR A 146 -7.04 -2.34 4.93
N SER A 147 -7.19 -3.52 4.30
CA SER A 147 -6.67 -3.82 2.97
C SER A 147 -7.77 -4.23 1.98
N THR A 148 -9.04 -4.10 2.36
CA THR A 148 -10.17 -4.29 1.45
C THR A 148 -10.17 -3.17 0.40
N LEU A 149 -9.99 -3.56 -0.85
CA LEU A 149 -9.90 -2.61 -1.97
C LEU A 149 -11.20 -1.80 -2.12
N GLY A 150 -11.06 -0.49 -2.27
CA GLY A 150 -12.19 0.43 -2.37
C GLY A 150 -12.88 0.79 -1.04
N ALA A 151 -12.46 0.20 0.09
CA ALA A 151 -12.96 0.54 1.41
C ALA A 151 -11.99 1.49 2.14
N PRO A 152 -12.40 2.71 2.54
CA PRO A 152 -11.50 3.67 3.17
C PRO A 152 -11.15 3.27 4.61
N VAL A 153 -9.88 3.37 4.95
CA VAL A 153 -9.37 3.29 6.33
C VAL A 153 -9.36 4.70 6.91
N ARG A 154 -10.07 4.91 8.01
CA ARG A 154 -10.18 6.22 8.65
C ARG A 154 -9.16 6.36 9.77
N LEU A 155 -8.38 7.42 9.71
CA LEU A 155 -7.39 7.80 10.71
C LEU A 155 -7.65 9.27 11.11
N PRO A 156 -7.20 9.73 12.28
CA PRO A 156 -7.34 11.13 12.65
C PRO A 156 -6.76 12.08 11.57
N GLY A 157 -7.63 12.91 10.97
CA GLY A 157 -7.26 13.89 9.96
C GLY A 157 -6.98 13.37 8.55
N MET A 158 -7.18 12.05 8.29
CA MET A 158 -6.98 11.47 6.96
C MET A 158 -7.78 10.20 6.73
N MET A 159 -8.02 9.91 5.46
CA MET A 159 -8.50 8.62 4.98
C MET A 159 -7.46 7.99 4.05
N ILE A 160 -7.26 6.67 4.17
CA ILE A 160 -6.46 5.89 3.22
C ILE A 160 -7.42 5.03 2.41
N LEU A 161 -7.39 5.15 1.09
CA LEU A 161 -8.18 4.32 0.18
C LEU A 161 -7.27 3.33 -0.54
N PRO A 162 -7.28 2.05 -0.17
CA PRO A 162 -6.54 1.02 -0.87
C PRO A 162 -7.18 0.74 -2.24
N LEU A 163 -6.39 0.85 -3.31
CA LEU A 163 -6.81 0.60 -4.68
C LEU A 163 -5.90 -0.44 -5.34
N SER A 164 -6.50 -1.44 -5.98
CA SER A 164 -5.74 -2.29 -6.88
C SER A 164 -5.54 -1.60 -8.23
N THR A 165 -4.30 -1.63 -8.68
CA THR A 165 -3.95 -1.28 -10.05
C THR A 165 -3.38 -2.47 -10.82
N SER A 166 -3.41 -3.66 -10.20
CA SER A 166 -2.94 -4.90 -10.81
C SER A 166 -3.98 -5.44 -11.78
N LEU A 167 -3.54 -5.83 -12.96
CA LEU A 167 -4.39 -6.42 -14.00
C LEU A 167 -4.01 -7.89 -14.21
N ALA A 168 -5.02 -8.73 -14.47
CA ALA A 168 -4.78 -10.08 -14.95
C ALA A 168 -4.17 -10.02 -16.35
N GLN A 169 -2.87 -10.32 -16.47
CA GLN A 169 -2.13 -10.22 -17.72
C GLN A 169 -0.93 -11.19 -17.74
N HIS A 170 -0.36 -11.38 -18.92
CA HIS A 170 0.85 -12.18 -19.03
C HIS A 170 2.03 -11.49 -18.32
N TYR A 171 2.90 -12.27 -17.69
CA TYR A 171 4.03 -11.77 -16.87
C TYR A 171 5.10 -10.97 -17.63
N THR A 172 5.01 -10.91 -18.98
CA THR A 172 5.86 -10.02 -19.80
C THR A 172 5.35 -8.58 -19.84
N ARG A 173 4.24 -8.30 -19.15
CA ARG A 173 3.66 -6.97 -19.04
C ARG A 173 3.41 -6.66 -17.57
N SER A 174 3.73 -5.44 -17.19
CA SER A 174 3.53 -4.86 -15.87
C SER A 174 2.59 -3.64 -15.90
N THR A 175 1.73 -3.55 -16.93
CA THR A 175 0.79 -2.44 -17.11
C THR A 175 -0.23 -2.41 -15.98
N GLY A 176 -0.43 -1.23 -15.38
CA GLY A 176 -1.47 -1.00 -14.39
C GLY A 176 -2.77 -0.44 -14.97
N GLY A 177 -3.86 -0.60 -14.23
CA GLY A 177 -5.16 -0.01 -14.54
C GLY A 177 -6.12 -0.16 -13.36
N LEU A 178 -7.14 0.69 -13.31
CA LEU A 178 -8.19 0.60 -12.30
C LEU A 178 -9.23 -0.45 -12.71
N HIS A 179 -9.77 -1.13 -11.73
CA HIS A 179 -10.94 -1.99 -11.93
C HIS A 179 -12.19 -1.14 -12.13
N GLU A 180 -13.22 -1.74 -12.74
CA GLU A 180 -14.51 -1.10 -12.94
C GLU A 180 -15.07 -0.54 -11.62
N GLY A 181 -15.59 0.68 -11.67
CA GLY A 181 -16.12 1.39 -10.50
C GLY A 181 -15.10 1.98 -9.54
N ALA A 182 -13.82 1.60 -9.60
CA ALA A 182 -12.82 2.08 -8.64
C ALA A 182 -12.61 3.60 -8.70
N LEU A 183 -12.64 4.18 -9.90
CA LEU A 183 -12.52 5.63 -10.07
C LEU A 183 -13.73 6.37 -9.49
N ALA A 184 -14.95 5.89 -9.78
CA ALA A 184 -16.18 6.47 -9.24
C ALA A 184 -16.23 6.33 -7.69
N GLY A 185 -15.78 5.19 -7.16
CA GLY A 185 -15.61 5.00 -5.72
C GLY A 185 -14.63 6.01 -5.12
N ALA A 186 -13.48 6.21 -5.74
CA ALA A 186 -12.48 7.18 -5.30
C ALA A 186 -13.01 8.62 -5.32
N GLU A 187 -13.82 8.99 -6.35
CA GLU A 187 -14.48 10.30 -6.44
C GLU A 187 -15.46 10.52 -5.28
N ASN A 188 -16.28 9.51 -4.95
CA ASN A 188 -17.22 9.60 -3.85
C ASN A 188 -16.50 9.78 -2.49
N ILE A 189 -15.42 9.03 -2.26
CA ILE A 189 -14.61 9.16 -1.04
C ILE A 189 -13.88 10.50 -1.01
N ALA A 190 -13.40 11.02 -2.17
CA ALA A 190 -12.80 12.34 -2.26
C ALA A 190 -13.80 13.45 -1.90
N ALA A 191 -15.04 13.33 -2.35
CA ALA A 191 -16.09 14.27 -1.97
C ALA A 191 -16.45 14.17 -0.46
N GLU A 192 -16.40 12.97 0.11
CA GLU A 192 -16.63 12.75 1.54
C GLU A 192 -15.51 13.35 2.40
N SER A 193 -14.24 13.01 2.10
CA SER A 193 -13.06 13.51 2.84
C SER A 193 -12.93 15.04 2.77
N ARG A 194 -13.34 15.64 1.63
CA ARG A 194 -13.42 17.11 1.52
C ARG A 194 -14.41 17.71 2.53
N ARG A 195 -15.60 17.09 2.68
CA ARG A 195 -16.61 17.58 3.63
C ARG A 195 -16.17 17.46 5.08
N SER A 196 -15.41 16.41 5.42
CA SER A 196 -14.85 16.22 6.77
C SER A 196 -13.55 17.01 7.01
N GLY A 197 -12.98 17.66 5.98
CA GLY A 197 -11.72 18.41 6.09
C GLY A 197 -10.47 17.52 6.21
N GLU A 198 -10.59 16.23 5.85
CA GLU A 198 -9.53 15.24 5.95
C GLU A 198 -8.72 15.14 4.65
N ALA A 199 -7.43 14.79 4.76
CA ALA A 199 -6.66 14.39 3.61
C ALA A 199 -7.15 13.02 3.11
N LEU A 200 -7.23 12.82 1.78
CA LEU A 200 -7.42 11.50 1.18
C LEU A 200 -6.11 11.01 0.58
N VAL A 201 -5.70 9.80 0.95
CA VAL A 201 -4.53 9.12 0.41
C VAL A 201 -4.99 7.91 -0.40
N LEU A 202 -4.80 7.96 -1.71
CA LEU A 202 -4.96 6.79 -2.57
C LEU A 202 -3.69 5.94 -2.46
N ALA A 203 -3.79 4.78 -1.84
CA ALA A 203 -2.71 3.80 -1.77
C ALA A 203 -2.84 2.85 -2.97
N MET A 204 -1.88 2.87 -3.88
CA MET A 204 -1.90 2.09 -5.12
C MET A 204 -0.49 1.70 -5.54
N HIS A 205 -0.32 0.79 -6.49
CA HIS A 205 1.02 0.34 -6.86
C HIS A 205 1.61 1.14 -8.04
N HIS A 206 0.89 1.25 -9.15
CA HIS A 206 1.42 1.91 -10.34
C HIS A 206 1.37 3.44 -10.24
N PRO A 207 2.39 4.15 -10.78
CA PRO A 207 2.39 5.62 -10.79
C PRO A 207 1.21 6.17 -11.61
N PRO A 208 0.43 7.13 -11.10
CA PRO A 208 -0.73 7.69 -11.80
C PRO A 208 -0.31 8.68 -12.90
N ARG A 209 0.66 8.31 -13.69
CA ARG A 209 1.28 9.17 -14.72
C ARG A 209 1.45 8.41 -16.03
N ARG A 210 1.41 9.15 -17.12
CA ARG A 210 1.73 8.62 -18.44
C ARG A 210 3.26 8.41 -18.56
N ASN A 211 3.66 7.25 -19.04
CA ASN A 211 5.03 7.07 -19.48
C ASN A 211 5.23 7.85 -20.80
N PRO A 212 6.27 8.69 -20.92
CA PRO A 212 6.49 9.50 -22.12
C PRO A 212 6.78 8.66 -23.37
N LEU A 213 7.31 7.45 -23.20
CA LEU A 213 7.63 6.55 -24.30
C LEU A 213 6.46 5.59 -24.57
N PRO A 214 5.78 5.67 -25.77
CA PRO A 214 4.61 4.84 -26.06
C PRO A 214 4.81 3.33 -25.90
N PRO A 215 5.92 2.71 -26.30
CA PRO A 215 6.15 1.28 -26.04
C PRO A 215 6.19 0.96 -24.55
N LEU A 216 6.84 1.78 -23.72
CA LEU A 216 6.91 1.60 -22.29
C LEU A 216 5.55 1.85 -21.65
N GLN A 217 4.77 2.83 -22.14
CA GLN A 217 3.40 3.04 -21.69
C GLN A 217 2.53 1.78 -21.91
N TRP A 218 2.74 1.07 -23.02
CA TRP A 218 2.01 -0.16 -23.30
C TRP A 218 2.46 -1.35 -22.46
N ILE A 219 3.77 -1.47 -22.16
CA ILE A 219 4.34 -2.59 -21.39
C ILE A 219 4.16 -2.39 -19.89
N ASP A 220 4.40 -1.17 -19.41
CA ASP A 220 4.66 -0.87 -17.99
C ASP A 220 3.90 0.37 -17.47
N GLY A 221 3.09 1.02 -18.31
CA GLY A 221 2.41 2.25 -17.97
C GLY A 221 1.09 2.03 -17.24
N PHE A 222 0.56 3.11 -16.68
CA PHE A 222 -0.77 3.13 -16.07
C PHE A 222 -1.82 3.59 -17.10
N ARG A 223 -2.85 2.77 -17.35
CA ARG A 223 -3.86 3.02 -18.41
C ARG A 223 -4.73 4.22 -18.08
N ASP A 224 -5.18 4.32 -16.83
CA ASP A 224 -6.18 5.30 -16.40
C ASP A 224 -5.56 6.62 -15.93
N HIS A 225 -4.30 6.90 -16.35
CA HIS A 225 -3.56 8.10 -15.95
C HIS A 225 -4.30 9.41 -16.23
N ALA A 226 -5.05 9.51 -17.34
CA ALA A 226 -5.81 10.72 -17.68
C ALA A 226 -7.02 10.91 -16.76
N ALA A 227 -7.80 9.84 -16.53
CA ALA A 227 -8.98 9.89 -15.67
C ALA A 227 -8.60 10.17 -14.20
N LEU A 228 -7.59 9.47 -13.69
CA LEU A 228 -7.08 9.73 -12.34
C LEU A 228 -6.43 11.11 -12.21
N GLY A 229 -5.77 11.60 -13.28
CA GLY A 229 -5.25 12.96 -13.37
C GLY A 229 -6.35 14.02 -13.27
N THR A 230 -7.53 13.77 -13.84
CA THR A 230 -8.72 14.64 -13.73
C THR A 230 -9.21 14.68 -12.27
N LEU A 231 -9.37 13.53 -11.62
CA LEU A 231 -9.73 13.45 -10.19
C LEU A 231 -8.75 14.23 -9.32
N LEU A 232 -7.44 13.98 -9.47
CA LEU A 232 -6.40 14.69 -8.73
C LEU A 232 -6.40 16.21 -9.03
N GLY A 233 -6.79 16.60 -10.24
CA GLY A 233 -6.93 18.00 -10.65
C GLY A 233 -8.12 18.70 -9.98
N ALA A 234 -9.21 17.99 -9.74
CA ALA A 234 -10.44 18.50 -9.11
C ALA A 234 -10.35 18.56 -7.57
N HIS A 235 -9.52 17.71 -6.96
CA HIS A 235 -9.45 17.54 -5.51
C HIS A 235 -8.03 17.76 -4.98
N ASP A 236 -7.75 18.93 -4.43
CA ASP A 236 -6.41 19.35 -3.95
C ASP A 236 -5.98 18.70 -2.63
N HIS A 237 -6.90 18.10 -1.88
CA HIS A 237 -6.69 17.33 -0.65
C HIS A 237 -6.42 15.83 -0.91
N VAL A 238 -6.47 15.38 -2.20
CA VAL A 238 -6.20 14.00 -2.58
C VAL A 238 -4.72 13.83 -2.90
N HIS A 239 -4.10 12.85 -2.28
CA HIS A 239 -2.70 12.47 -2.42
C HIS A 239 -2.59 11.03 -2.91
N VAL A 240 -1.45 10.65 -3.46
CA VAL A 240 -1.16 9.28 -3.90
C VAL A 240 0.14 8.79 -3.27
N LEU A 241 0.11 7.58 -2.70
CA LEU A 241 1.28 6.79 -2.38
C LEU A 241 1.38 5.62 -3.35
N HIS A 242 2.53 5.45 -4.00
CA HIS A 242 2.73 4.38 -4.97
C HIS A 242 4.15 3.77 -4.91
N GLY A 243 4.34 2.62 -5.57
CA GLY A 243 5.62 1.93 -5.73
C GLY A 243 6.02 1.79 -7.20
N HIS A 244 6.35 0.56 -7.62
CA HIS A 244 6.57 0.11 -8.98
C HIS A 244 7.86 0.61 -9.65
N THR A 245 8.18 1.88 -9.51
CA THR A 245 9.36 2.49 -10.16
C THR A 245 10.67 2.24 -9.43
N HIS A 246 10.62 1.67 -8.23
CA HIS A 246 11.74 1.46 -7.31
C HIS A 246 12.50 2.75 -6.93
N LEU A 247 11.97 3.90 -7.29
CA LEU A 247 12.57 5.22 -7.06
C LEU A 247 11.70 6.06 -6.11
N ALA A 248 12.35 6.78 -5.23
CA ALA A 248 11.68 7.78 -4.42
C ALA A 248 11.47 9.06 -5.24
N THR A 249 10.23 9.47 -5.41
CA THR A 249 9.88 10.65 -6.21
C THR A 249 8.75 11.46 -5.59
N ASP A 250 8.77 12.77 -5.88
CA ASP A 250 7.73 13.72 -5.52
C ASP A 250 7.25 14.42 -6.78
N HIS A 251 5.96 14.25 -7.07
CA HIS A 251 5.37 14.84 -8.27
C HIS A 251 4.18 15.73 -7.94
N ALA A 252 4.17 16.91 -8.54
CA ALA A 252 3.01 17.77 -8.57
C ALA A 252 2.01 17.30 -9.64
N VAL A 253 0.72 17.49 -9.38
CA VAL A 253 -0.35 17.24 -10.35
C VAL A 253 -0.33 18.27 -11.47
N ARG A 254 0.11 19.49 -11.17
CA ARG A 254 0.25 20.61 -12.12
C ARG A 254 1.61 21.27 -11.95
N PRO A 255 2.21 21.82 -12.99
CA PRO A 255 3.44 22.58 -12.88
C PRO A 255 3.33 23.72 -11.83
N GLY A 256 4.33 23.83 -10.97
CA GLY A 256 4.38 24.86 -9.93
C GLY A 256 3.53 24.60 -8.68
N ALA A 257 2.72 23.54 -8.66
CA ALA A 257 1.97 23.13 -7.46
C ALA A 257 2.85 22.31 -6.50
N ALA A 258 2.46 22.25 -5.23
CA ALA A 258 3.09 21.34 -4.26
C ALA A 258 2.91 19.89 -4.68
N PRO A 259 3.91 19.01 -4.47
CA PRO A 259 3.80 17.59 -4.75
C PRO A 259 2.65 16.93 -3.97
N ARG A 260 1.95 16.02 -4.64
CA ARG A 260 0.87 15.21 -4.06
C ARG A 260 0.90 13.74 -4.48
N ILE A 261 1.84 13.37 -5.33
CA ILE A 261 2.06 12.01 -5.82
C ILE A 261 3.45 11.62 -5.34
N PHE A 262 3.54 10.60 -4.52
CA PHE A 262 4.74 10.21 -3.82
C PHE A 262 5.05 8.74 -4.02
N SER A 263 6.33 8.42 -4.20
CA SER A 263 6.83 7.04 -4.17
C SER A 263 8.01 6.91 -3.21
N THR A 264 8.37 5.66 -2.91
CA THR A 264 9.54 5.33 -2.10
C THR A 264 10.48 4.40 -2.87
N GLN A 265 11.71 4.23 -2.40
CA GLN A 265 12.60 3.21 -2.95
C GLN A 265 12.07 1.82 -2.64
N ALA A 266 12.34 0.87 -3.53
CA ALA A 266 12.01 -0.53 -3.29
C ALA A 266 12.75 -1.09 -2.06
N VAL A 267 12.06 -1.86 -1.23
CA VAL A 267 12.69 -2.55 -0.09
C VAL A 267 13.71 -3.59 -0.58
N VAL A 268 13.45 -4.24 -1.71
CA VAL A 268 14.29 -5.32 -2.24
C VAL A 268 15.70 -4.86 -2.61
N ASP A 269 15.88 -3.62 -3.04
CA ASP A 269 17.16 -3.10 -3.56
C ASP A 269 17.53 -1.69 -3.07
N GLY A 270 16.59 -0.95 -2.50
CA GLY A 270 16.81 0.40 -2.01
C GLY A 270 17.60 0.46 -0.69
N THR A 271 18.30 1.56 -0.47
CA THR A 271 19.05 1.84 0.78
C THR A 271 18.23 2.63 1.79
N THR A 272 17.25 3.43 1.33
CA THR A 272 16.36 4.26 2.13
C THR A 272 14.89 4.01 1.79
N PRO A 273 14.39 2.75 1.92
CA PRO A 273 13.06 2.38 1.44
C PRO A 273 11.93 2.91 2.31
N LEU A 274 12.21 3.37 3.52
CA LEU A 274 11.21 3.90 4.43
C LEU A 274 11.05 5.40 4.22
N ARG A 275 9.80 5.80 3.98
CA ARG A 275 9.42 7.20 3.88
C ARG A 275 8.31 7.53 4.86
N LEU A 276 8.40 8.70 5.50
CA LEU A 276 7.41 9.16 6.47
C LEU A 276 6.63 10.34 5.93
N TYR A 277 5.36 10.38 6.29
CA TYR A 277 4.44 11.47 5.95
C TYR A 277 3.62 11.85 7.16
N ARG A 278 3.17 13.11 7.19
CA ARG A 278 2.28 13.61 8.22
C ARG A 278 1.02 14.23 7.62
N ALA A 279 -0.14 13.78 8.07
CA ALA A 279 -1.41 14.38 7.71
C ALA A 279 -1.69 15.58 8.63
N ARG A 280 -1.93 16.74 8.02
CA ARG A 280 -2.24 17.99 8.73
C ARG A 280 -3.06 18.93 7.84
N HIS A 281 -4.15 19.49 8.38
CA HIS A 281 -5.00 20.46 7.68
C HIS A 281 -5.47 19.98 6.30
N GLY A 282 -5.98 18.75 6.22
CA GLY A 282 -6.47 18.15 4.97
C GLY A 282 -5.38 17.88 3.92
N ARG A 283 -4.10 17.86 4.31
CA ARG A 283 -2.97 17.59 3.40
C ARG A 283 -2.00 16.58 3.98
N LEU A 284 -1.33 15.86 3.09
CA LEU A 284 -0.22 14.95 3.40
C LEU A 284 1.11 15.64 3.09
N TRP A 285 1.98 15.70 4.08
CA TRP A 285 3.30 16.31 3.98
C TRP A 285 4.40 15.26 4.12
N PRO A 286 5.37 15.19 3.19
CA PRO A 286 6.52 14.32 3.36
C PRO A 286 7.43 14.86 4.47
N GLU A 287 7.83 13.98 5.40
CA GLU A 287 8.77 14.31 6.49
C GLU A 287 10.20 13.85 6.20
N GLY A 288 10.39 13.07 5.13
CA GLY A 288 11.69 12.65 4.66
C GLY A 288 11.84 11.14 4.50
N HIS A 289 13.03 10.74 4.06
CA HIS A 289 13.45 9.36 3.94
C HIS A 289 14.23 8.94 5.18
N VAL A 290 13.99 7.72 5.65
CA VAL A 290 14.71 7.17 6.81
C VAL A 290 15.72 6.14 6.31
N GLU A 291 16.98 6.36 6.65
CA GLU A 291 18.03 5.40 6.39
C GLU A 291 17.85 4.20 7.33
N VAL A 292 17.37 3.09 6.76
CA VAL A 292 16.98 1.90 7.52
C VAL A 292 18.16 1.31 8.30
N ALA A 293 19.38 1.44 7.78
CA ALA A 293 20.60 1.01 8.45
C ALA A 293 20.87 1.74 9.77
N ARG A 294 20.51 3.04 9.88
CA ARG A 294 20.69 3.82 11.11
C ARG A 294 19.76 3.39 12.24
N LEU A 295 18.59 2.85 11.91
CA LEU A 295 17.63 2.37 12.91
C LEU A 295 17.91 0.93 13.37
N ALA A 296 18.79 0.21 12.67
CA ALA A 296 19.14 -1.17 13.03
C ALA A 296 20.17 -1.29 14.18
N VAL A 297 20.79 -0.20 14.62
CA VAL A 297 21.98 -0.19 15.51
C VAL A 297 21.64 0.28 16.94
N VAL A 298 20.43 0.13 17.44
CA VAL A 298 20.18 0.27 18.87
C VAL A 298 20.12 -1.14 19.46
N PRO A 299 21.15 -1.58 20.24
CA PRO A 299 21.04 -2.81 21.01
C PRO A 299 19.90 -2.67 22.02
N ALA A 300 19.17 -3.77 22.22
CA ALA A 300 18.16 -3.91 23.25
C ALA A 300 18.77 -3.81 24.65
#